data_77bb24e1f6d44d8c6462262de946f721
#
_entry.id   77bb24e1f6d44d8c6462262de946f721
#
_cell.length_a   1.000
_cell.length_b   1.000
_cell.length_c   1.000
_cell.angle_alpha   90.00
_cell.angle_beta   90.00
_cell.angle_gamma   90.00
#
_symmetry.space_group_name_H-M   'P 1'
#
loop_
_entity.id
_entity.type
_entity.pdbx_description
1 polymer ?
#
loop_
_entity_poly.entity_id
_entity_poly.type
_entity_poly.pdbx_seq_one_letter_code
_entity_poly.pdbx_strand_id
1 'polypeptide(L)'
;LKVRARKGYTVLYVGHHGHEEAVGTMAVAPTSVRLLERAEDVDALDDVGAGESGDAGTPLVALLAQTTLSHDEWSGIVDRARERFPDLWMPNRSDLCFATTNRQAALKALAGRADAMVVIGSENSSNTVALEQVAVAFGCPRVVRVNDASELPHDLSGTVGVTAGASAPESLVQAVVARLDPVHGVERCPVTVEEEYFPPPPELRELLRGLEVALSLLNGSPPGAPVGSAPDGGDPDNRVLGGDRTIVAADVLERLAG
;
A
#
# COMPACT_ATOMS: atom_id res chain seq x y z
N LEU A 1 14.04 8.54 -2.19
CA LEU A 1 15.28 8.19 -2.86
C LEU A 1 16.11 9.41 -3.25
N LYS A 2 15.69 10.29 -4.20
CA LYS A 2 16.48 11.43 -4.73
C LYS A 2 17.17 12.27 -3.64
N VAL A 3 16.46 12.56 -2.55
CA VAL A 3 17.01 13.38 -1.44
C VAL A 3 18.15 12.67 -0.75
N ARG A 4 18.07 11.37 -0.54
CA ARG A 4 19.13 10.59 0.12
C ARG A 4 20.33 10.40 -0.78
N ALA A 5 20.12 10.03 -2.04
CA ALA A 5 21.22 9.93 -3.01
C ALA A 5 22.01 11.24 -3.14
N ARG A 6 21.33 12.41 -3.18
CA ARG A 6 21.98 13.73 -3.20
C ARG A 6 22.77 14.07 -1.94
N LYS A 7 22.44 13.42 -0.82
CA LYS A 7 23.16 13.55 0.47
C LYS A 7 24.27 12.52 0.64
N GLY A 8 24.68 11.83 -0.43
CA GLY A 8 25.78 10.86 -0.40
C GLY A 8 25.39 9.48 0.16
N TYR A 9 24.12 9.21 0.41
CA TYR A 9 23.69 7.89 0.89
C TYR A 9 23.81 6.83 -0.21
N THR A 10 24.33 5.66 0.14
CA THR A 10 24.05 4.42 -0.60
C THR A 10 22.63 3.98 -0.22
N VAL A 11 21.76 3.86 -1.21
CA VAL A 11 20.37 3.47 -1.01
C VAL A 11 20.19 1.99 -1.31
N LEU A 12 19.90 1.20 -0.31
CA LEU A 12 19.49 -0.18 -0.43
C LEU A 12 18.00 -0.18 -0.77
N TYR A 13 17.66 -0.72 -1.92
CA TYR A 13 16.28 -0.81 -2.36
C TYR A 13 15.83 -2.27 -2.37
N VAL A 14 14.87 -2.61 -1.51
CA VAL A 14 14.31 -3.95 -1.42
C VAL A 14 13.20 -4.09 -2.43
N GLY A 15 13.30 -5.05 -3.33
CA GLY A 15 12.32 -5.25 -4.40
C GLY A 15 12.73 -6.37 -5.35
N HIS A 16 11.86 -6.67 -6.31
CA HIS A 16 12.09 -7.74 -7.27
C HIS A 16 12.76 -7.20 -8.54
N HIS A 17 13.78 -7.90 -9.00
CA HIS A 17 14.45 -7.58 -10.26
C HIS A 17 13.45 -7.57 -11.43
N GLY A 18 13.56 -6.55 -12.29
CA GLY A 18 12.67 -6.40 -13.45
C GLY A 18 11.28 -5.84 -13.16
N HIS A 19 10.91 -5.67 -11.91
CA HIS A 19 9.65 -5.02 -11.54
C HIS A 19 9.68 -3.53 -11.93
N GLU A 20 8.58 -3.00 -12.52
CA GLU A 20 8.52 -1.62 -13.03
C GLU A 20 8.88 -0.58 -11.97
N GLU A 21 8.39 -0.74 -10.73
CA GLU A 21 8.71 0.15 -9.62
C GLU A 21 10.20 0.10 -9.28
N ALA A 22 10.81 -1.10 -9.26
CA ALA A 22 12.23 -1.27 -9.00
C ALA A 22 13.07 -0.65 -10.12
N VAL A 23 12.74 -0.93 -11.39
CA VAL A 23 13.41 -0.37 -12.56
C VAL A 23 13.34 1.17 -12.54
N GLY A 24 12.14 1.72 -12.33
CA GLY A 24 11.94 3.18 -12.26
C GLY A 24 12.68 3.81 -11.07
N THR A 25 12.67 3.16 -9.92
CA THR A 25 13.35 3.64 -8.71
C THR A 25 14.86 3.63 -8.88
N MET A 26 15.43 2.55 -9.38
CA MET A 26 16.87 2.43 -9.63
C MET A 26 17.36 3.44 -10.68
N ALA A 27 16.57 3.71 -11.72
CA ALA A 27 16.92 4.67 -12.77
C ALA A 27 17.04 6.12 -12.25
N VAL A 28 16.47 6.44 -11.08
CA VAL A 28 16.53 7.78 -10.50
C VAL A 28 17.95 8.15 -10.02
N ALA A 29 18.73 7.19 -9.52
CA ALA A 29 20.07 7.38 -9.03
C ALA A 29 20.89 6.07 -9.16
N PRO A 30 21.21 5.65 -10.39
CA PRO A 30 21.70 4.28 -10.67
C PRO A 30 23.04 3.97 -9.99
N THR A 31 23.88 4.97 -9.73
CA THR A 31 25.16 4.79 -9.03
C THR A 31 25.04 4.67 -7.52
N SER A 32 23.93 5.16 -6.95
CA SER A 32 23.71 5.22 -5.50
C SER A 32 22.76 4.15 -4.98
N VAL A 33 22.09 3.39 -5.87
CA VAL A 33 21.09 2.38 -5.49
C VAL A 33 21.65 0.98 -5.66
N ARG A 34 21.38 0.12 -4.68
CA ARG A 34 21.65 -1.32 -4.72
C ARG A 34 20.33 -2.07 -4.50
N LEU A 35 19.97 -2.94 -5.44
CA LEU A 35 18.79 -3.79 -5.32
C LEU A 35 19.08 -4.97 -4.39
N LEU A 36 18.16 -5.26 -3.49
CA LEU A 36 18.17 -6.42 -2.61
C LEU A 36 16.87 -7.20 -2.83
N GLU A 37 16.97 -8.48 -3.09
CA GLU A 37 15.82 -9.37 -3.23
C GLU A 37 15.67 -10.29 -2.02
N ARG A 38 16.79 -10.54 -1.29
CA ARG A 38 16.86 -11.47 -0.16
C ARG A 38 17.80 -10.94 0.92
N ALA A 39 17.67 -11.49 2.13
CA ALA A 39 18.52 -11.10 3.26
C ALA A 39 20.02 -11.36 3.00
N GLU A 40 20.35 -12.42 2.27
CA GLU A 40 21.71 -12.78 1.91
C GLU A 40 22.38 -11.74 0.99
N ASP A 41 21.60 -11.01 0.20
CA ASP A 41 22.12 -9.96 -0.66
C ASP A 41 22.74 -8.82 0.13
N VAL A 42 22.27 -8.61 1.38
CA VAL A 42 22.88 -7.65 2.30
C VAL A 42 24.33 -8.01 2.59
N ASP A 43 24.65 -9.29 2.75
CA ASP A 43 26.01 -9.78 3.05
C ASP A 43 26.95 -9.65 1.86
N ALA A 44 26.40 -9.76 0.65
CA ALA A 44 27.15 -9.68 -0.60
C ALA A 44 27.53 -8.23 -1.04
N LEU A 45 27.13 -7.20 -0.28
CA LEU A 45 27.44 -5.81 -0.59
C LEU A 45 28.91 -5.47 -0.30
N ASP A 46 29.80 -5.54 -1.27
CA ASP A 46 31.24 -5.30 -1.08
C ASP A 46 31.64 -3.82 -1.04
N ASP A 47 30.86 -2.93 -1.67
CA ASP A 47 31.23 -1.52 -1.93
C ASP A 47 30.36 -0.48 -1.19
N VAL A 48 29.64 -0.91 -0.16
CA VAL A 48 28.86 -0.01 0.68
C VAL A 48 29.77 0.66 1.70
N GLY A 49 30.01 1.95 1.51
CA GLY A 49 30.91 2.73 2.34
C GLY A 49 32.09 3.37 1.60
N ALA A 50 32.24 3.12 0.30
CA ALA A 50 33.20 3.82 -0.56
C ALA A 50 32.74 5.25 -0.91
N GLY A 51 31.51 5.65 -0.49
CA GLY A 51 30.97 7.01 -0.66
C GLY A 51 31.32 7.97 0.47
N GLU A 52 30.57 9.07 0.57
CA GLU A 52 30.75 10.03 1.67
C GLU A 52 30.45 9.37 3.02
N SER A 53 31.36 9.56 3.96
CA SER A 53 31.19 9.10 5.34
C SER A 53 30.47 10.16 6.15
N GLY A 54 29.60 9.73 7.07
CA GLY A 54 29.03 10.62 8.09
C GLY A 54 30.10 11.17 9.05
N ASP A 55 29.69 12.01 9.98
CA ASP A 55 30.61 12.69 10.95
C ASP A 55 31.51 11.73 11.74
N ALA A 56 31.16 10.44 11.83
CA ALA A 56 31.95 9.42 12.53
C ALA A 56 32.73 8.48 11.59
N GLY A 57 32.83 8.78 10.29
CA GLY A 57 33.46 7.88 9.32
C GLY A 57 32.64 6.62 8.97
N THR A 58 31.42 6.53 9.44
CA THR A 58 30.47 5.43 9.10
C THR A 58 29.82 5.69 7.75
N PRO A 59 29.56 4.63 6.95
CA PRO A 59 28.88 4.78 5.66
C PRO A 59 27.46 5.30 5.83
N LEU A 60 27.05 6.26 5.00
CA LEU A 60 25.68 6.73 4.94
C LEU A 60 24.82 5.74 4.14
N VAL A 61 24.03 4.95 4.82
CA VAL A 61 23.16 3.92 4.21
C VAL A 61 21.71 4.21 4.49
N ALA A 62 20.87 4.11 3.46
CA ALA A 62 19.42 4.24 3.58
C ALA A 62 18.74 2.99 3.02
N LEU A 63 17.64 2.54 3.64
CA LEU A 63 16.83 1.43 3.16
C LEU A 63 15.46 1.93 2.75
N LEU A 64 15.04 1.54 1.56
CA LEU A 64 13.73 1.79 0.96
C LEU A 64 13.17 0.48 0.41
N ALA A 65 11.86 0.40 0.21
CA ALA A 65 11.21 -0.82 -0.27
C ALA A 65 10.25 -0.57 -1.42
N GLN A 66 10.08 -1.60 -2.24
CA GLN A 66 8.97 -1.72 -3.16
C GLN A 66 7.65 -1.81 -2.39
N THR A 67 6.62 -1.10 -2.84
CA THR A 67 5.36 -0.94 -2.11
C THR A 67 4.52 -2.22 -2.00
N THR A 68 4.81 -3.23 -2.80
CA THR A 68 4.03 -4.48 -2.93
C THR A 68 4.69 -5.72 -2.31
N LEU A 69 5.80 -5.57 -1.59
CA LEU A 69 6.46 -6.68 -0.90
C LEU A 69 5.57 -7.30 0.18
N SER A 70 5.83 -8.56 0.49
CA SER A 70 5.28 -9.16 1.70
C SER A 70 6.00 -8.65 2.95
N HIS A 71 5.29 -8.63 4.06
CA HIS A 71 5.89 -8.22 5.34
C HIS A 71 7.04 -9.13 5.75
N ASP A 72 6.95 -10.41 5.45
CA ASP A 72 7.94 -11.41 5.84
C ASP A 72 9.24 -11.26 5.04
N GLU A 73 9.15 -11.02 3.71
CA GLU A 73 10.32 -10.66 2.87
C GLU A 73 11.00 -9.38 3.35
N TRP A 74 10.20 -8.35 3.64
CA TRP A 74 10.68 -7.08 4.13
C TRP A 74 11.40 -7.21 5.47
N SER A 75 10.81 -7.88 6.47
CA SER A 75 11.37 -7.95 7.83
C SER A 75 12.73 -8.64 7.88
N GLY A 76 12.90 -9.76 7.17
CA GLY A 76 14.18 -10.47 7.14
C GLY A 76 15.33 -9.63 6.58
N ILE A 77 15.07 -8.86 5.51
CA ILE A 77 16.07 -7.97 4.91
C ILE A 77 16.38 -6.78 5.84
N VAL A 78 15.36 -6.19 6.48
CA VAL A 78 15.52 -5.09 7.44
C VAL A 78 16.38 -5.51 8.62
N ASP A 79 16.10 -6.65 9.21
CA ASP A 79 16.83 -7.13 10.38
C ASP A 79 18.30 -7.35 10.02
N ARG A 80 18.58 -7.97 8.88
CA ARG A 80 19.94 -8.18 8.40
C ARG A 80 20.67 -6.88 8.06
N ALA A 81 19.96 -5.92 7.44
CA ALA A 81 20.54 -4.61 7.12
C ALA A 81 20.86 -3.80 8.39
N ARG A 82 20.02 -3.87 9.43
CA ARG A 82 20.27 -3.23 10.74
C ARG A 82 21.45 -3.84 11.48
N GLU A 83 21.62 -5.15 11.42
CA GLU A 83 22.80 -5.81 11.98
C GLU A 83 24.09 -5.34 11.33
N ARG A 84 24.08 -5.17 10.00
CA ARG A 84 25.27 -4.76 9.25
C ARG A 84 25.55 -3.26 9.31
N PHE A 85 24.48 -2.44 9.33
CA PHE A 85 24.55 -0.97 9.30
C PHE A 85 23.82 -0.38 10.52
N PRO A 86 24.49 -0.19 11.66
CA PRO A 86 23.84 0.32 12.88
C PRO A 86 23.17 1.70 12.71
N ASP A 87 23.74 2.56 11.85
CA ASP A 87 23.23 3.91 11.54
C ASP A 87 22.31 3.92 10.29
N LEU A 88 21.70 2.77 9.96
CA LEU A 88 20.81 2.63 8.82
C LEU A 88 19.63 3.61 8.91
N TRP A 89 19.53 4.49 7.92
CA TRP A 89 18.37 5.36 7.81
C TRP A 89 17.21 4.63 7.14
N MET A 90 16.04 4.76 7.74
CA MET A 90 14.78 4.28 7.19
C MET A 90 13.71 5.37 7.30
N PRO A 91 12.67 5.37 6.44
CA PRO A 91 11.49 6.21 6.65
C PRO A 91 10.82 5.91 8.00
N ASN A 92 10.21 6.93 8.61
CA ASN A 92 9.47 6.75 9.86
C ASN A 92 8.22 5.87 9.70
N ARG A 93 7.68 5.79 8.49
CA ARG A 93 6.60 4.89 8.10
C ARG A 93 7.15 3.84 7.14
N SER A 94 6.60 2.64 7.19
CA SER A 94 6.91 1.60 6.20
C SER A 94 6.60 2.09 4.78
N ASP A 95 7.47 1.79 3.83
CA ASP A 95 7.20 2.03 2.40
C ASP A 95 6.12 1.07 1.86
N LEU A 96 5.79 0.00 2.61
CA LEU A 96 4.75 -0.94 2.21
C LEU A 96 3.38 -0.24 2.18
N CYS A 97 2.66 -0.43 1.09
CA CYS A 97 1.32 0.15 0.93
C CYS A 97 0.33 -0.49 1.91
N PHE A 98 -0.45 0.33 2.63
CA PHE A 98 -1.51 -0.17 3.53
C PHE A 98 -2.50 -1.09 2.81
N ALA A 99 -2.86 -0.77 1.56
CA ALA A 99 -3.70 -1.64 0.77
C ALA A 99 -3.09 -3.04 0.56
N THR A 100 -1.77 -3.16 0.52
CA THR A 100 -1.04 -4.43 0.43
C THR A 100 -1.00 -5.12 1.79
N THR A 101 -0.55 -4.42 2.82
CA THR A 101 -0.38 -5.02 4.17
C THR A 101 -1.71 -5.46 4.79
N ASN A 102 -2.78 -4.66 4.63
CA ASN A 102 -4.10 -5.00 5.15
C ASN A 102 -4.69 -6.23 4.45
N ARG A 103 -4.53 -6.32 3.11
CA ARG A 103 -4.98 -7.51 2.35
C ARG A 103 -4.20 -8.76 2.74
N GLN A 104 -2.89 -8.65 2.91
CA GLN A 104 -2.07 -9.77 3.37
C GLN A 104 -2.46 -10.21 4.79
N ALA A 105 -2.72 -9.27 5.70
CA ALA A 105 -3.18 -9.59 7.06
C ALA A 105 -4.54 -10.30 7.05
N ALA A 106 -5.50 -9.82 6.25
CA ALA A 106 -6.79 -10.47 6.09
C ALA A 106 -6.67 -11.86 5.48
N LEU A 107 -5.81 -12.00 4.48
CA LEU A 107 -5.53 -13.28 3.84
C LEU A 107 -4.91 -14.28 4.80
N LYS A 108 -3.93 -13.88 5.61
CA LYS A 108 -3.31 -14.71 6.65
C LYS A 108 -4.35 -15.26 7.64
N ALA A 109 -5.33 -14.43 8.03
CA ALA A 109 -6.40 -14.84 8.93
C ALA A 109 -7.39 -15.82 8.29
N LEU A 110 -7.53 -15.79 6.96
CA LEU A 110 -8.45 -16.65 6.20
C LEU A 110 -7.81 -17.95 5.74
N ALA A 111 -6.54 -17.94 5.37
CA ALA A 111 -5.87 -19.07 4.69
C ALA A 111 -5.94 -20.38 5.47
N GLY A 112 -5.80 -20.32 6.80
CA GLY A 112 -5.90 -21.51 7.67
C GLY A 112 -7.34 -22.01 7.92
N ARG A 113 -8.37 -21.28 7.46
CA ARG A 113 -9.80 -21.60 7.64
C ARG A 113 -10.49 -22.00 6.34
N ALA A 114 -9.84 -21.76 5.21
CA ALA A 114 -10.38 -22.01 3.89
C ALA A 114 -9.88 -23.32 3.31
N ASP A 115 -10.77 -24.06 2.66
CA ASP A 115 -10.45 -25.25 1.87
C ASP A 115 -9.82 -24.86 0.51
N ALA A 116 -10.21 -23.70 0.00
CA ALA A 116 -9.62 -23.10 -1.18
C ALA A 116 -9.56 -21.57 -1.06
N MET A 117 -8.61 -20.94 -1.76
CA MET A 117 -8.48 -19.49 -1.85
C MET A 117 -8.50 -19.06 -3.30
N VAL A 118 -9.37 -18.12 -3.64
CA VAL A 118 -9.41 -17.46 -4.94
C VAL A 118 -8.79 -16.08 -4.83
N VAL A 119 -7.72 -15.84 -5.58
CA VAL A 119 -7.00 -14.57 -5.67
C VAL A 119 -7.33 -13.91 -7.00
N ILE A 120 -8.04 -12.80 -6.97
CA ILE A 120 -8.50 -12.09 -8.17
C ILE A 120 -7.46 -11.06 -8.59
N GLY A 121 -6.96 -11.18 -9.81
CA GLY A 121 -6.03 -10.23 -10.42
C GLY A 121 -5.00 -10.88 -11.34
N SER A 122 -4.31 -10.03 -12.09
CA SER A 122 -3.35 -10.45 -13.13
C SER A 122 -2.06 -11.01 -12.54
N GLU A 123 -1.43 -11.94 -13.26
CA GLU A 123 -0.07 -12.42 -12.99
C GLU A 123 1.00 -11.33 -13.10
N ASN A 124 0.70 -10.27 -13.83
CA ASN A 124 1.60 -9.11 -13.97
C ASN A 124 1.50 -8.17 -12.76
N SER A 125 0.55 -8.40 -11.85
CA SER A 125 0.41 -7.62 -10.62
C SER A 125 1.19 -8.24 -9.48
N SER A 126 2.29 -7.62 -9.07
CA SER A 126 3.13 -8.08 -7.95
C SER A 126 2.33 -8.24 -6.66
N ASN A 127 1.38 -7.33 -6.39
CA ASN A 127 0.51 -7.47 -5.23
C ASN A 127 -0.38 -8.72 -5.32
N THR A 128 -0.90 -9.06 -6.50
CA THR A 128 -1.71 -10.28 -6.71
C THR A 128 -0.86 -11.53 -6.50
N VAL A 129 0.35 -11.55 -7.08
CA VAL A 129 1.30 -12.66 -6.92
C VAL A 129 1.71 -12.82 -5.44
N ALA A 130 1.99 -11.72 -4.74
CA ALA A 130 2.30 -11.75 -3.31
C ALA A 130 1.14 -12.32 -2.48
N LEU A 131 -0.12 -11.98 -2.79
CA LEU A 131 -1.28 -12.57 -2.12
C LEU A 131 -1.39 -14.07 -2.35
N GLU A 132 -1.14 -14.55 -3.57
CA GLU A 132 -1.11 -15.98 -3.89
C GLU A 132 -0.04 -16.71 -3.06
N GLN A 133 1.18 -16.18 -3.01
CA GLN A 133 2.28 -16.72 -2.22
C GLN A 133 1.97 -16.76 -0.72
N VAL A 134 1.37 -15.69 -0.18
CA VAL A 134 0.94 -15.64 1.22
C VAL A 134 -0.11 -16.71 1.51
N ALA A 135 -1.10 -16.92 0.61
CA ALA A 135 -2.10 -17.96 0.81
C ALA A 135 -1.49 -19.36 0.89
N VAL A 136 -0.52 -19.65 0.02
CA VAL A 136 0.22 -20.93 0.01
C VAL A 136 1.06 -21.06 1.28
N ALA A 137 1.83 -20.05 1.65
CA ALA A 137 2.71 -20.07 2.82
C ALA A 137 1.95 -20.25 4.14
N PHE A 138 0.73 -19.72 4.23
CA PHE A 138 -0.15 -19.87 5.40
C PHE A 138 -1.05 -21.11 5.35
N GLY A 139 -0.73 -22.06 4.47
CA GLY A 139 -1.25 -23.43 4.52
C GLY A 139 -2.63 -23.60 3.88
N CYS A 140 -3.09 -22.70 3.00
CA CYS A 140 -4.29 -22.97 2.24
C CYS A 140 -4.08 -24.15 1.30
N PRO A 141 -4.91 -25.22 1.36
CA PRO A 141 -4.67 -26.45 0.58
C PRO A 141 -4.75 -26.25 -0.93
N ARG A 142 -5.55 -25.29 -1.38
CA ARG A 142 -5.74 -24.99 -2.78
C ARG A 142 -5.81 -23.48 -3.01
N VAL A 143 -4.90 -22.94 -3.80
CA VAL A 143 -4.90 -21.53 -4.19
C VAL A 143 -5.09 -21.44 -5.69
N VAL A 144 -6.01 -20.57 -6.11
CA VAL A 144 -6.34 -20.36 -7.53
C VAL A 144 -6.32 -18.88 -7.81
N ARG A 145 -5.50 -18.45 -8.77
CA ARG A 145 -5.54 -17.08 -9.27
C ARG A 145 -6.41 -17.00 -10.52
N VAL A 146 -7.23 -15.97 -10.62
CA VAL A 146 -8.14 -15.74 -11.75
C VAL A 146 -8.14 -14.26 -12.15
N ASN A 147 -8.21 -13.97 -13.43
CA ASN A 147 -8.40 -12.62 -13.94
C ASN A 147 -9.89 -12.21 -13.92
N ASP A 148 -10.78 -13.18 -14.12
CA ASP A 148 -12.23 -12.98 -14.09
C ASP A 148 -12.97 -14.25 -13.66
N ALA A 149 -14.30 -14.13 -13.51
CA ALA A 149 -15.14 -15.23 -13.04
C ALA A 149 -15.21 -16.44 -14.01
N SER A 150 -14.89 -16.28 -15.28
CA SER A 150 -14.92 -17.39 -16.27
C SER A 150 -13.79 -18.39 -16.07
N GLU A 151 -12.69 -17.93 -15.45
CA GLU A 151 -11.51 -18.76 -15.17
C GLU A 151 -11.67 -19.62 -13.90
N LEU A 152 -12.77 -19.45 -13.14
CA LEU A 152 -12.99 -20.23 -11.92
C LEU A 152 -13.13 -21.72 -12.22
N PRO A 153 -12.36 -22.58 -11.53
CA PRO A 153 -12.56 -24.03 -11.57
C PRO A 153 -13.97 -24.42 -11.10
N HIS A 154 -14.58 -25.37 -11.77
CA HIS A 154 -15.92 -25.86 -11.44
C HIS A 154 -15.98 -26.78 -10.23
N ASP A 155 -14.84 -27.24 -9.74
CA ASP A 155 -14.67 -28.21 -8.67
C ASP A 155 -14.28 -27.59 -7.32
N LEU A 156 -14.43 -26.28 -7.16
CA LEU A 156 -14.26 -25.63 -5.86
C LEU A 156 -15.40 -26.00 -4.93
N SER A 157 -15.05 -26.44 -3.73
CA SER A 157 -16.00 -26.88 -2.71
C SER A 157 -15.50 -26.55 -1.30
N GLY A 158 -16.38 -26.65 -0.32
CA GLY A 158 -16.06 -26.29 1.08
C GLY A 158 -16.07 -24.78 1.31
N THR A 159 -15.26 -24.32 2.23
CA THR A 159 -15.09 -22.90 2.54
C THR A 159 -14.11 -22.27 1.55
N VAL A 160 -14.60 -21.38 0.70
CA VAL A 160 -13.78 -20.69 -0.29
C VAL A 160 -13.51 -19.26 0.15
N GLY A 161 -12.25 -18.96 0.43
CA GLY A 161 -11.80 -17.58 0.67
C GLY A 161 -11.66 -16.82 -0.66
N VAL A 162 -12.05 -15.56 -0.69
CA VAL A 162 -11.91 -14.70 -1.86
C VAL A 162 -11.14 -13.44 -1.47
N THR A 163 -10.09 -13.13 -2.20
CA THR A 163 -9.32 -11.89 -2.08
C THR A 163 -9.01 -11.32 -3.45
N ALA A 164 -8.63 -10.05 -3.50
CA ALA A 164 -8.34 -9.39 -4.76
C ALA A 164 -7.10 -8.48 -4.66
N GLY A 165 -6.37 -8.34 -5.74
CA GLY A 165 -5.32 -7.33 -5.86
C GLY A 165 -5.87 -5.92 -5.65
N ALA A 166 -5.01 -4.99 -5.18
CA ALA A 166 -5.43 -3.62 -4.84
C ALA A 166 -6.06 -2.85 -6.01
N SER A 167 -5.70 -3.19 -7.25
CA SER A 167 -6.22 -2.57 -8.47
C SER A 167 -7.41 -3.30 -9.09
N ALA A 168 -7.84 -4.45 -8.51
CA ALA A 168 -8.97 -5.20 -9.04
C ALA A 168 -10.28 -4.46 -8.70
N PRO A 169 -11.15 -4.18 -9.70
CA PRO A 169 -12.41 -3.51 -9.46
C PRO A 169 -13.38 -4.40 -8.66
N GLU A 170 -14.17 -3.78 -7.81
CA GLU A 170 -15.16 -4.46 -6.96
C GLU A 170 -16.15 -5.32 -7.79
N SER A 171 -16.46 -4.89 -9.02
CA SER A 171 -17.31 -5.64 -9.93
C SER A 171 -16.78 -7.03 -10.28
N LEU A 172 -15.44 -7.19 -10.37
CA LEU A 172 -14.84 -8.52 -10.57
C LEU A 172 -15.00 -9.40 -9.33
N VAL A 173 -14.84 -8.83 -8.14
CA VAL A 173 -15.04 -9.56 -6.88
C VAL A 173 -16.49 -10.05 -6.80
N GLN A 174 -17.44 -9.18 -7.09
CA GLN A 174 -18.87 -9.54 -7.11
C GLN A 174 -19.20 -10.62 -8.15
N ALA A 175 -18.61 -10.54 -9.35
CA ALA A 175 -18.80 -11.55 -10.40
C ALA A 175 -18.23 -12.92 -9.99
N VAL A 176 -17.06 -12.94 -9.34
CA VAL A 176 -16.46 -14.18 -8.81
C VAL A 176 -17.32 -14.77 -7.70
N VAL A 177 -17.79 -13.97 -6.74
CA VAL A 177 -18.67 -14.41 -5.66
C VAL A 177 -20.01 -14.93 -6.22
N ALA A 178 -20.61 -14.24 -7.18
CA ALA A 178 -21.84 -14.70 -7.83
C ALA A 178 -21.63 -16.03 -8.57
N ARG A 179 -20.47 -16.23 -9.20
CA ARG A 179 -20.15 -17.47 -9.94
C ARG A 179 -19.86 -18.65 -8.99
N LEU A 180 -19.34 -18.38 -7.78
CA LEU A 180 -19.15 -19.39 -6.73
C LEU A 180 -20.47 -19.88 -6.15
N ASP A 181 -21.55 -19.10 -6.25
CA ASP A 181 -22.89 -19.40 -5.77
C ASP A 181 -22.91 -19.96 -4.34
N PRO A 182 -22.48 -19.19 -3.31
CA PRO A 182 -22.26 -19.70 -1.97
C PRO A 182 -23.58 -20.10 -1.28
N VAL A 183 -23.73 -21.39 -0.96
CA VAL A 183 -24.96 -21.97 -0.36
C VAL A 183 -25.28 -21.38 1.01
N HIS A 184 -24.25 -21.02 1.80
CA HIS A 184 -24.39 -20.49 3.16
C HIS A 184 -24.16 -18.97 3.25
N GLY A 185 -24.13 -18.29 2.10
CA GLY A 185 -23.88 -16.85 2.03
C GLY A 185 -22.40 -16.49 2.12
N VAL A 186 -22.14 -15.20 2.34
CA VAL A 186 -20.79 -14.60 2.32
C VAL A 186 -20.52 -13.93 3.66
N GLU A 187 -19.40 -14.28 4.30
CA GLU A 187 -18.86 -13.59 5.46
C GLU A 187 -17.79 -12.60 5.02
N ARG A 188 -17.83 -11.35 5.48
CA ARG A 188 -16.73 -10.40 5.33
C ARG A 188 -15.84 -10.47 6.54
N CYS A 189 -14.52 -10.61 6.32
CA CYS A 189 -13.52 -10.73 7.39
C CYS A 189 -12.66 -9.45 7.43
N PRO A 190 -13.13 -8.35 8.00
CA PRO A 190 -12.31 -7.16 8.22
C PRO A 190 -11.29 -7.46 9.32
N VAL A 191 -10.01 -7.24 9.04
CA VAL A 191 -8.92 -7.40 10.00
C VAL A 191 -8.43 -6.04 10.50
N THR A 192 -8.66 -4.99 9.71
CA THR A 192 -8.20 -3.63 10.00
C THR A 192 -9.29 -2.64 9.62
N VAL A 193 -9.45 -1.59 10.41
CA VAL A 193 -10.23 -0.41 10.02
C VAL A 193 -9.28 0.50 9.26
N GLU A 194 -9.58 0.75 7.98
CA GLU A 194 -8.80 1.67 7.16
C GLU A 194 -9.30 3.10 7.37
N GLU A 195 -8.48 3.94 8.02
CA GLU A 195 -8.71 5.38 8.21
C GLU A 195 -7.67 6.20 7.42
N GLU A 196 -7.22 5.68 6.27
CA GLU A 196 -6.19 6.35 5.47
C GLU A 196 -6.79 7.47 4.62
N TYR A 197 -6.28 8.67 4.87
CA TYR A 197 -6.59 9.86 4.08
C TYR A 197 -5.48 10.13 3.07
N PHE A 198 -5.84 10.16 1.80
CA PHE A 198 -4.96 10.56 0.70
C PHE A 198 -5.24 12.03 0.34
N PRO A 199 -4.41 12.98 0.80
CA PRO A 199 -4.65 14.38 0.50
C PRO A 199 -4.57 14.62 -1.01
N PRO A 200 -5.50 15.41 -1.59
CA PRO A 200 -5.41 15.78 -3.00
C PRO A 200 -4.09 16.52 -3.30
N PRO A 201 -3.60 16.48 -4.55
CA PRO A 201 -2.46 17.29 -4.97
C PRO A 201 -2.63 18.76 -4.58
N PRO A 202 -1.53 19.51 -4.30
CA PRO A 202 -1.61 20.90 -3.86
C PRO A 202 -2.44 21.77 -4.79
N GLU A 203 -2.28 21.62 -6.11
CA GLU A 203 -3.00 22.38 -7.12
C GLU A 203 -4.51 22.12 -7.06
N LEU A 204 -4.92 20.89 -6.84
CA LEU A 204 -6.33 20.53 -6.68
C LEU A 204 -6.90 21.07 -5.37
N ARG A 205 -6.13 21.06 -4.29
CA ARG A 205 -6.54 21.68 -3.01
C ARG A 205 -6.78 23.19 -3.14
N GLU A 206 -5.90 23.90 -3.86
CA GLU A 206 -6.06 25.32 -4.13
C GLU A 206 -7.30 25.60 -4.99
N LEU A 207 -7.55 24.80 -6.02
CA LEU A 207 -8.75 24.89 -6.83
C LEU A 207 -10.03 24.68 -6.01
N LEU A 208 -10.07 23.63 -5.18
CA LEU A 208 -11.21 23.33 -4.32
C LEU A 208 -11.48 24.46 -3.32
N ARG A 209 -10.44 25.02 -2.70
CA ARG A 209 -10.57 26.20 -1.84
C ARG A 209 -11.14 27.42 -2.59
N GLY A 210 -10.65 27.67 -3.81
CA GLY A 210 -11.17 28.74 -4.64
C GLY A 210 -12.65 28.57 -4.96
N LEU A 211 -13.07 27.34 -5.29
CA LEU A 211 -14.48 27.00 -5.52
C LEU A 211 -15.33 27.13 -4.24
N GLU A 212 -14.84 26.71 -3.08
CA GLU A 212 -15.52 26.90 -1.79
C GLU A 212 -15.77 28.39 -1.51
N VAL A 213 -14.74 29.21 -1.68
CA VAL A 213 -14.87 30.67 -1.48
C VAL A 213 -15.89 31.26 -2.45
N ALA A 214 -15.83 30.88 -3.73
CA ALA A 214 -16.77 31.37 -4.73
C ALA A 214 -18.23 30.97 -4.41
N LEU A 215 -18.45 29.71 -4.03
CA LEU A 215 -19.78 29.21 -3.62
C LEU A 215 -20.28 29.89 -2.35
N SER A 216 -19.41 30.13 -1.37
CA SER A 216 -19.76 30.86 -0.14
C SER A 216 -20.21 32.29 -0.45
N LEU A 217 -19.52 32.98 -1.35
CA LEU A 217 -19.89 34.33 -1.78
C LEU A 217 -21.23 34.34 -2.53
N LEU A 218 -21.48 33.37 -3.39
CA LEU A 218 -22.75 33.24 -4.13
C LEU A 218 -23.93 32.96 -3.19
N ASN A 219 -23.71 32.19 -2.11
CA ASN A 219 -24.73 31.85 -1.13
C ASN A 219 -24.86 32.89 0.01
N GLY A 220 -24.15 34.03 -0.07
CA GLY A 220 -24.20 35.06 0.96
C GLY A 220 -23.61 34.65 2.33
N SER A 221 -22.84 33.59 2.37
CA SER A 221 -22.16 33.12 3.59
C SER A 221 -20.73 33.67 3.65
N PRO A 222 -20.26 34.15 4.83
CA PRO A 222 -18.87 34.62 4.92
C PRO A 222 -17.89 33.47 4.67
N PRO A 223 -16.78 33.70 3.95
CA PRO A 223 -15.76 32.69 3.71
C PRO A 223 -15.16 32.22 5.07
N GLY A 224 -15.22 30.94 5.35
CA GLY A 224 -14.71 30.33 6.57
C GLY A 224 -15.75 29.95 7.63
N ALA A 225 -17.05 30.11 7.37
CA ALA A 225 -18.07 29.61 8.31
C ALA A 225 -18.13 28.06 8.29
N PRO A 226 -18.08 27.38 9.43
CA PRO A 226 -18.12 25.93 9.48
C PRO A 226 -19.50 25.41 9.07
N VAL A 227 -19.56 24.61 7.98
CA VAL A 227 -20.79 23.92 7.58
C VAL A 227 -20.91 22.66 8.45
N GLY A 228 -21.81 22.71 9.46
CA GLY A 228 -22.26 21.54 10.22
C GLY A 228 -21.21 20.86 11.12
N SER A 229 -21.40 20.92 12.42
CA SER A 229 -20.64 20.20 13.44
C SER A 229 -20.90 18.69 13.36
N ALA A 230 -19.84 17.88 13.20
CA ALA A 230 -19.86 16.47 13.56
C ALA A 230 -19.59 16.31 15.07
N PRO A 231 -20.06 15.24 15.74
CA PRO A 231 -19.95 15.08 17.19
C PRO A 231 -18.50 14.86 17.63
N ASP A 232 -18.17 15.52 18.75
CA ASP A 232 -16.91 15.47 19.49
C ASP A 232 -16.51 14.03 19.87
N GLY A 233 -15.23 13.72 19.66
CA GLY A 233 -14.59 12.50 20.12
C GLY A 233 -13.15 12.36 19.60
N GLY A 234 -12.34 13.42 19.62
CA GLY A 234 -10.95 13.40 19.15
C GLY A 234 -9.95 13.77 20.23
N ASP A 235 -8.89 13.01 20.33
CA ASP A 235 -7.67 13.15 21.11
C ASP A 235 -7.08 14.58 21.02
N PRO A 236 -6.79 15.26 22.19
CA PRO A 236 -6.32 16.64 22.21
C PRO A 236 -4.89 16.86 21.67
N ASP A 237 -4.11 15.82 21.40
CA ASP A 237 -2.71 15.95 20.93
C ASP A 237 -2.53 15.95 19.41
N ASN A 238 -3.61 15.77 18.64
CA ASN A 238 -3.56 15.81 17.17
C ASN A 238 -4.07 17.16 16.63
N ARG A 239 -3.41 18.25 16.98
CA ARG A 239 -3.65 19.56 16.35
C ARG A 239 -2.99 19.61 14.98
N VAL A 240 -3.59 18.96 14.01
CA VAL A 240 -3.36 19.27 12.59
C VAL A 240 -4.09 20.57 12.28
N LEU A 241 -3.34 21.56 11.86
CA LEU A 241 -3.82 22.88 11.46
C LEU A 241 -4.86 22.76 10.32
N GLY A 242 -6.07 23.18 10.61
CA GLY A 242 -7.15 23.37 9.64
C GLY A 242 -7.94 22.09 9.34
N GLY A 243 -9.17 22.04 9.84
CA GLY A 243 -10.11 20.94 9.58
C GLY A 243 -10.30 20.68 8.09
N ASP A 244 -9.67 19.62 7.59
CA ASP A 244 -9.82 19.14 6.23
C ASP A 244 -11.14 18.36 6.17
N ARG A 245 -12.18 19.00 5.66
CA ARG A 245 -13.45 18.34 5.38
C ARG A 245 -13.30 17.60 4.06
N THR A 246 -13.55 16.31 4.08
CA THR A 246 -13.71 15.51 2.87
C THR A 246 -14.93 16.03 2.12
N ILE A 247 -14.69 16.82 1.07
CA ILE A 247 -15.75 17.19 0.11
C ILE A 247 -15.84 16.02 -0.86
N VAL A 248 -16.91 15.24 -0.75
CA VAL A 248 -17.20 14.20 -1.73
C VAL A 248 -17.65 14.91 -3.01
N ALA A 249 -17.09 14.54 -4.16
CA ALA A 249 -17.43 15.15 -5.46
C ALA A 249 -18.96 15.10 -5.73
N ALA A 250 -19.66 14.10 -5.20
CA ALA A 250 -21.12 14.00 -5.23
C ALA A 250 -21.82 15.19 -4.54
N ASP A 251 -21.33 15.64 -3.38
CA ASP A 251 -21.92 16.75 -2.62
C ASP A 251 -21.78 18.08 -3.35
N VAL A 252 -20.71 18.24 -4.14
CA VAL A 252 -20.49 19.44 -4.98
C VAL A 252 -21.43 19.42 -6.18
N LEU A 253 -21.62 18.28 -6.83
CA LEU A 253 -22.51 18.13 -7.98
C LEU A 253 -23.99 18.29 -7.59
N GLU A 254 -24.41 17.79 -6.45
CA GLU A 254 -25.77 17.95 -5.93
C GLU A 254 -26.11 19.42 -5.63
N ARG A 255 -25.14 20.19 -5.10
CA ARG A 255 -25.28 21.61 -4.82
C ARG A 255 -25.24 22.51 -6.06
N LEU A 256 -24.67 22.04 -7.18
CA LEU A 256 -24.64 22.75 -8.45
C LEU A 256 -25.89 22.46 -9.32
N ALA A 257 -26.65 21.41 -9.01
CA ALA A 257 -27.83 20.98 -9.73
C ALA A 257 -29.17 21.52 -9.13
N GLY A 258 -29.14 22.15 -7.96
CA GLY A 258 -30.27 22.81 -7.30
C GLY A 258 -30.15 24.31 -7.38
#